data_b07d98f623ab248fa43716122742b8cb
#
_entry.id   b07d98f623ab248fa43716122742b8cb
#
_cell.length_a   1.000
_cell.length_b   1.000
_cell.length_c   1.000
_cell.angle_alpha   90.00
_cell.angle_beta   90.00
_cell.angle_gamma   90.00
#
_symmetry.space_group_name_H-M   'P 1'
#
loop_
_entity.id
_entity.type
_entity.pdbx_description
1 polymer ?
#
loop_
_entity_poly.entity_id
_entity_poly.type
_entity_poly.pdbx_seq_one_letter_code
_entity_poly.pdbx_strand_id
1 'polypeptide(L)'
;MAVLSLGPHLHVDGRVTQVPLPWVALAWLPLMGSALPARLMVIAFLGIGLIAGAAVAMAIKAARPWRLATGVALVAGLTAIAPWVPYPSQPANAPAFFRPGGDVERIAPGSVVLITPFSSKESTDAMYWQAVAGYRFRMIEGDAFTPGPYLGPHPSFLKSVLDDLDAGKTLTPTPDVQSRFVADLERSGATAILVGPSPGHDAIVAFVTLIEGRPPVVDQGVEVWSTHP
;
A
#
# COMPACT_ATOMS: atom_id res chain seq x y z
N MET A 1 1.74 16.09 22.38
CA MET A 1 1.15 15.16 21.39
C MET A 1 1.52 15.54 19.95
N ALA A 2 1.33 16.79 19.51
CA ALA A 2 1.64 17.19 18.12
C ALA A 2 3.06 16.85 17.66
N VAL A 3 4.10 17.12 18.47
CA VAL A 3 5.49 16.78 18.12
C VAL A 3 5.73 15.26 18.01
N LEU A 4 5.06 14.46 18.85
CA LEU A 4 5.15 13.01 18.79
C LEU A 4 4.47 12.42 17.55
N SER A 5 3.45 13.10 17.00
CA SER A 5 2.73 12.65 15.81
C SER A 5 3.51 12.85 14.50
N LEU A 6 4.59 13.63 14.53
CA LEU A 6 5.44 13.90 13.37
C LEU A 6 6.32 12.71 12.96
N GLY A 7 6.34 11.65 13.77
CA GLY A 7 7.11 10.45 13.48
C GLY A 7 8.53 10.46 14.03
N PRO A 8 9.38 9.50 13.61
CA PRO A 8 10.74 9.36 14.15
C PRO A 8 11.71 10.43 13.60
N HIS A 9 11.50 10.93 12.41
CA HIS A 9 12.39 11.92 11.77
C HIS A 9 11.59 13.09 11.23
N LEU A 10 12.20 14.26 11.22
CA LEU A 10 11.58 15.48 10.66
C LEU A 10 11.46 15.34 9.14
N HIS A 11 10.26 15.62 8.61
CA HIS A 11 10.01 15.72 7.18
C HIS A 11 9.91 17.19 6.78
N VAL A 12 10.67 17.59 5.77
CA VAL A 12 10.62 18.95 5.20
C VAL A 12 10.39 18.82 3.71
N ASP A 13 9.34 19.43 3.22
CA ASP A 13 8.96 19.40 1.80
C ASP A 13 8.91 17.98 1.21
N GLY A 14 8.27 17.04 1.94
CA GLY A 14 8.14 15.64 1.55
C GLY A 14 9.44 14.80 1.67
N ARG A 15 10.56 15.40 2.09
CA ARG A 15 11.84 14.71 2.27
C ARG A 15 12.09 14.39 3.74
N VAL A 16 12.48 13.14 3.99
CA VAL A 16 12.89 12.70 5.33
C VAL A 16 14.27 13.28 5.64
N THR A 17 14.39 14.03 6.74
CA THR A 17 15.67 14.53 7.22
C THR A 17 16.28 13.55 8.24
N GLN A 18 17.57 13.74 8.55
CA GLN A 18 18.24 12.96 9.62
C GLN A 18 18.00 13.51 11.04
N VAL A 19 17.18 14.55 11.17
CA VAL A 19 16.86 15.16 12.48
C VAL A 19 15.93 14.23 13.24
N PRO A 20 16.39 13.60 14.35
CA PRO A 20 15.56 12.71 15.14
C PRO A 20 14.51 13.49 15.91
N LEU A 21 13.30 12.96 15.96
CA LEU A 21 12.19 13.49 16.74
C LEU A 21 11.96 12.59 17.98
N PRO A 22 11.24 13.08 19.00
CA PRO A 22 11.03 12.32 20.24
C PRO A 22 10.42 10.94 20.07
N TRP A 23 9.72 10.70 18.95
CA TRP A 23 9.19 9.37 18.62
C TRP A 23 10.25 8.28 18.49
N VAL A 24 11.48 8.62 18.10
CA VAL A 24 12.59 7.67 18.03
C VAL A 24 12.77 6.91 19.34
N ALA A 25 12.68 7.59 20.48
CA ALA A 25 12.81 6.95 21.79
C ALA A 25 11.66 5.99 22.10
N LEU A 26 10.46 6.27 21.60
CA LEU A 26 9.28 5.40 21.78
C LEU A 26 9.29 4.21 20.82
N ALA A 27 9.89 4.34 19.65
CA ALA A 27 9.95 3.28 18.66
C ALA A 27 10.72 2.02 19.13
N TRP A 28 11.54 2.16 20.18
CA TRP A 28 12.26 1.04 20.82
C TRP A 28 11.36 0.19 21.73
N LEU A 29 10.18 0.70 22.09
CA LEU A 29 9.26 -0.08 22.93
C LEU A 29 8.50 -1.10 22.06
N PRO A 30 8.25 -2.31 22.60
CA PRO A 30 7.42 -3.30 21.93
C PRO A 30 6.08 -2.68 21.48
N LEU A 31 5.63 -3.01 20.29
CA LEU A 31 4.41 -2.49 19.64
C LEU A 31 4.47 -1.02 19.18
N MET A 32 5.33 -0.17 19.76
CA MET A 32 5.43 1.24 19.37
C MET A 32 6.14 1.43 18.01
N GLY A 33 7.06 0.54 17.65
CA GLY A 33 7.70 0.53 16.32
C GLY A 33 6.72 0.36 15.17
N SER A 34 5.60 -0.31 15.43
CA SER A 34 4.53 -0.54 14.46
C SER A 34 3.36 0.46 14.57
N ALA A 35 3.37 1.32 15.59
CA ALA A 35 2.32 2.30 15.77
C ALA A 35 2.50 3.48 14.79
N LEU A 36 1.42 3.93 14.21
CA LEU A 36 1.41 5.13 13.38
C LEU A 36 1.39 6.38 14.27
N PRO A 37 2.49 7.15 14.35
CA PRO A 37 2.57 8.34 15.21
C PRO A 37 1.45 9.35 14.94
N ALA A 38 1.06 9.48 13.67
CA ALA A 38 -0.03 10.36 13.25
C ALA A 38 -1.37 10.09 13.97
N ARG A 39 -1.61 8.86 14.46
CA ARG A 39 -2.83 8.55 15.23
C ARG A 39 -2.93 9.32 16.55
N LEU A 40 -1.82 9.78 17.11
CA LEU A 40 -1.83 10.64 18.31
C LEU A 40 -2.50 12.00 18.05
N MET A 41 -2.60 12.42 16.77
CA MET A 41 -3.32 13.64 16.42
C MET A 41 -4.82 13.56 16.75
N VAL A 42 -5.41 12.38 16.84
CA VAL A 42 -6.81 12.22 17.26
C VAL A 42 -7.02 12.82 18.65
N ILE A 43 -6.07 12.58 19.58
CA ILE A 43 -6.12 13.13 20.94
C ILE A 43 -5.93 14.66 20.91
N ALA A 44 -5.02 15.15 20.06
CA ALA A 44 -4.80 16.57 19.89
C ALA A 44 -6.05 17.26 19.31
N PHE A 45 -6.69 16.67 18.30
CA PHE A 45 -7.92 17.18 17.70
C PHE A 45 -9.08 17.19 18.69
N LEU A 46 -9.20 16.16 19.56
CA LEU A 46 -10.18 16.16 20.63
C LEU A 46 -9.96 17.35 21.58
N GLY A 47 -8.71 17.58 22.00
CA GLY A 47 -8.36 18.73 22.85
C GLY A 47 -8.69 20.08 22.19
N ILE A 48 -8.33 20.24 20.90
CA ILE A 48 -8.66 21.43 20.11
C ILE A 48 -10.17 21.62 20.01
N GLY A 49 -10.93 20.53 19.77
CA GLY A 49 -12.40 20.58 19.74
C GLY A 49 -13.03 21.04 21.06
N LEU A 50 -12.51 20.55 22.20
CA LEU A 50 -12.98 20.99 23.52
C LEU A 50 -12.68 22.47 23.76
N ILE A 51 -11.47 22.94 23.42
CA ILE A 51 -11.08 24.37 23.54
C ILE A 51 -11.96 25.22 22.63
N ALA A 52 -12.17 24.83 21.39
CA ALA A 52 -13.04 25.54 20.46
C ALA A 52 -14.49 25.61 20.98
N GLY A 53 -15.02 24.49 21.49
CA GLY A 53 -16.35 24.46 22.10
C GLY A 53 -16.49 25.39 23.31
N ALA A 54 -15.49 25.39 24.19
CA ALA A 54 -15.45 26.31 25.33
C ALA A 54 -15.37 27.78 24.88
N ALA A 55 -14.54 28.09 23.86
CA ALA A 55 -14.43 29.43 23.30
C ALA A 55 -15.77 29.91 22.71
N VAL A 56 -16.50 29.05 21.99
CA VAL A 56 -17.83 29.35 21.47
C VAL A 56 -18.81 29.63 22.63
N ALA A 57 -18.82 28.76 23.65
CA ALA A 57 -19.72 28.93 24.81
C ALA A 57 -19.48 30.25 25.55
N MET A 58 -18.23 30.65 25.68
CA MET A 58 -17.88 31.96 26.26
C MET A 58 -18.24 33.12 25.32
N ALA A 59 -17.99 32.98 24.03
CA ALA A 59 -18.27 34.04 23.05
C ALA A 59 -19.75 34.35 22.92
N ILE A 60 -20.64 33.38 23.07
CA ILE A 60 -22.11 33.59 23.04
C ILE A 60 -22.56 34.61 24.13
N LYS A 61 -21.90 34.61 25.29
CA LYS A 61 -22.18 35.51 26.42
C LYS A 61 -21.37 36.79 26.37
N ALA A 62 -20.39 36.91 25.47
CA ALA A 62 -19.48 38.04 25.40
C ALA A 62 -20.05 39.20 24.56
N ALA A 63 -19.37 40.38 24.63
CA ALA A 63 -19.66 41.53 23.79
C ALA A 63 -19.47 41.20 22.29
N ARG A 64 -20.18 41.91 21.43
CA ARG A 64 -20.20 41.71 19.97
C ARG A 64 -18.81 41.53 19.32
N PRO A 65 -17.77 42.36 19.68
CA PRO A 65 -16.45 42.22 19.04
C PRO A 65 -15.81 40.84 19.34
N TRP A 66 -15.97 40.32 20.55
CA TRP A 66 -15.45 38.98 20.91
C TRP A 66 -16.16 37.84 20.20
N ARG A 67 -17.47 37.96 19.98
CA ARG A 67 -18.22 36.99 19.15
C ARG A 67 -17.72 36.93 17.73
N LEU A 68 -17.48 38.11 17.13
CA LEU A 68 -16.95 38.21 15.78
C LEU A 68 -15.52 37.62 15.69
N ALA A 69 -14.65 37.99 16.65
CA ALA A 69 -13.29 37.44 16.68
C ALA A 69 -13.24 35.94 16.80
N THR A 70 -14.06 35.36 17.68
CA THR A 70 -14.16 33.87 17.82
C THR A 70 -14.70 33.24 16.54
N GLY A 71 -15.72 33.83 15.92
CA GLY A 71 -16.26 33.33 14.64
C GLY A 71 -15.22 33.33 13.51
N VAL A 72 -14.51 34.46 13.38
CA VAL A 72 -13.42 34.56 12.38
C VAL A 72 -12.31 33.56 12.64
N ALA A 73 -11.87 33.40 13.91
CA ALA A 73 -10.84 32.43 14.27
C ALA A 73 -11.27 30.96 13.97
N LEU A 74 -12.53 30.62 14.23
CA LEU A 74 -13.07 29.30 13.91
C LEU A 74 -13.13 29.05 12.40
N VAL A 75 -13.62 30.01 11.63
CA VAL A 75 -13.66 29.92 10.16
C VAL A 75 -12.25 29.78 9.61
N ALA A 76 -11.31 30.62 10.05
CA ALA A 76 -9.91 30.54 9.63
C ALA A 76 -9.28 29.18 9.98
N GLY A 77 -9.56 28.66 11.19
CA GLY A 77 -9.10 27.33 11.59
C GLY A 77 -9.68 26.21 10.73
N LEU A 78 -10.99 26.25 10.47
CA LEU A 78 -11.65 25.26 9.61
C LEU A 78 -11.12 25.31 8.16
N THR A 79 -10.91 26.51 7.61
CA THR A 79 -10.33 26.62 6.27
C THR A 79 -8.88 26.15 6.20
N ALA A 80 -8.09 26.36 7.28
CA ALA A 80 -6.71 25.90 7.34
C ALA A 80 -6.57 24.38 7.38
N ILE A 81 -7.56 23.66 7.95
CA ILE A 81 -7.59 22.20 8.00
C ILE A 81 -8.46 21.59 6.91
N ALA A 82 -9.14 22.41 6.11
CA ALA A 82 -9.92 21.92 4.98
C ALA A 82 -9.01 21.19 3.99
N PRO A 83 -9.39 19.99 3.57
CA PRO A 83 -8.57 19.27 2.61
C PRO A 83 -8.49 20.00 1.27
N TRP A 84 -7.31 20.09 0.72
CA TRP A 84 -7.13 20.58 -0.66
C TRP A 84 -7.75 19.61 -1.63
N VAL A 85 -8.64 20.10 -2.46
CA VAL A 85 -9.32 19.31 -3.50
C VAL A 85 -8.79 19.76 -4.86
N PRO A 86 -8.48 18.83 -5.79
CA PRO A 86 -8.67 17.39 -5.70
C PRO A 86 -7.58 16.69 -4.87
N TYR A 87 -7.97 15.63 -4.15
CA TYR A 87 -6.99 14.73 -3.54
C TYR A 87 -6.13 14.08 -4.62
N PRO A 88 -4.85 13.79 -4.32
CA PRO A 88 -4.05 12.94 -5.19
C PRO A 88 -4.81 11.63 -5.39
N SER A 89 -5.17 11.37 -6.63
CA SER A 89 -5.88 10.14 -7.00
C SER A 89 -5.24 9.58 -8.26
N GLN A 90 -5.15 8.26 -8.32
CA GLN A 90 -4.75 7.56 -9.52
C GLN A 90 -5.97 6.83 -10.08
N PRO A 91 -6.13 6.77 -11.41
CA PRO A 91 -7.20 5.98 -12.00
C PRO A 91 -6.98 4.51 -11.66
N ALA A 92 -7.96 3.90 -10.99
CA ALA A 92 -7.96 2.48 -10.71
C ALA A 92 -8.42 1.72 -11.96
N ASN A 93 -7.47 1.17 -12.71
CA ASN A 93 -7.75 0.40 -13.92
C ASN A 93 -7.51 -1.10 -13.66
N ALA A 94 -8.52 -1.92 -13.96
CA ALA A 94 -8.35 -3.36 -14.03
C ALA A 94 -8.28 -3.79 -15.49
N PRO A 95 -7.30 -4.62 -15.91
CA PRO A 95 -7.31 -5.30 -17.19
C PRO A 95 -8.64 -6.01 -17.43
N ALA A 96 -9.03 -6.16 -18.70
CA ALA A 96 -10.27 -6.82 -19.04
C ALA A 96 -10.33 -8.26 -18.53
N PHE A 97 -9.18 -8.92 -18.42
CA PHE A 97 -8.99 -10.24 -17.84
C PHE A 97 -9.67 -10.41 -16.47
N PHE A 98 -9.58 -9.40 -15.57
CA PHE A 98 -10.13 -9.49 -14.20
C PHE A 98 -11.58 -9.04 -14.09
N ARG A 99 -12.15 -8.47 -15.15
CA ARG A 99 -13.53 -7.96 -15.11
C ARG A 99 -14.55 -9.09 -15.19
N PRO A 100 -15.81 -8.87 -14.78
CA PRO A 100 -16.88 -9.84 -14.98
C PRO A 100 -16.97 -10.29 -16.45
N GLY A 101 -17.00 -11.59 -16.69
CA GLY A 101 -16.94 -12.17 -18.03
C GLY A 101 -15.54 -12.21 -18.65
N GLY A 102 -14.51 -11.80 -17.94
CA GLY A 102 -13.11 -11.93 -18.35
C GLY A 102 -12.55 -13.33 -18.13
N ASP A 103 -11.38 -13.58 -18.72
CA ASP A 103 -10.78 -14.92 -18.73
C ASP A 103 -10.22 -15.37 -17.36
N VAL A 104 -10.22 -14.49 -16.35
CA VAL A 104 -10.02 -14.88 -14.94
C VAL A 104 -11.00 -15.99 -14.51
N GLU A 105 -12.14 -16.13 -15.18
CA GLU A 105 -13.11 -17.19 -14.90
C GLU A 105 -12.58 -18.59 -15.21
N ARG A 106 -11.53 -18.73 -16.01
CA ARG A 106 -10.81 -19.99 -16.26
C ARG A 106 -9.94 -20.44 -15.09
N ILE A 107 -9.57 -19.52 -14.20
CA ILE A 107 -8.86 -19.85 -12.96
C ILE A 107 -9.85 -20.50 -12.01
N ALA A 108 -9.52 -21.70 -11.53
CA ALA A 108 -10.39 -22.41 -10.61
C ALA A 108 -10.59 -21.60 -9.31
N PRO A 109 -11.82 -21.52 -8.77
CA PRO A 109 -12.09 -20.76 -7.55
C PRO A 109 -11.23 -21.24 -6.38
N GLY A 110 -10.64 -20.30 -5.64
CA GLY A 110 -9.79 -20.58 -4.49
C GLY A 110 -8.35 -21.01 -4.83
N SER A 111 -7.97 -21.08 -6.10
CA SER A 111 -6.58 -21.33 -6.52
C SER A 111 -5.63 -20.28 -5.94
N VAL A 112 -4.40 -20.70 -5.67
CA VAL A 112 -3.33 -19.77 -5.30
C VAL A 112 -2.65 -19.26 -6.56
N VAL A 113 -2.47 -17.97 -6.67
CA VAL A 113 -1.91 -17.32 -7.86
C VAL A 113 -0.77 -16.39 -7.46
N LEU A 114 0.34 -16.47 -8.18
CA LEU A 114 1.36 -15.43 -8.16
C LEU A 114 0.90 -14.33 -9.10
N ILE A 115 0.66 -13.14 -8.59
CA ILE A 115 0.22 -11.98 -9.38
C ILE A 115 1.17 -10.82 -9.19
N THR A 116 1.52 -10.13 -10.29
CA THR A 116 2.41 -8.96 -10.27
C THR A 116 1.77 -7.83 -11.08
N PRO A 117 1.99 -6.54 -10.72
CA PRO A 117 2.89 -6.07 -9.66
C PRO A 117 2.37 -6.45 -8.26
N PHE A 118 3.29 -6.74 -7.35
CA PHE A 118 2.91 -6.97 -5.96
C PHE A 118 2.34 -5.71 -5.32
N SER A 119 1.40 -5.90 -4.42
CA SER A 119 0.88 -4.78 -3.63
C SER A 119 2.00 -4.18 -2.77
N SER A 120 2.13 -2.87 -2.86
CA SER A 120 3.10 -2.07 -2.13
C SER A 120 2.43 -0.81 -1.59
N LYS A 121 3.19 0.07 -0.96
CA LYS A 121 2.69 1.38 -0.53
C LYS A 121 2.38 2.30 -1.71
N GLU A 122 3.03 2.05 -2.85
CA GLU A 122 2.94 2.85 -4.07
C GLU A 122 1.83 2.34 -5.01
N SER A 123 1.55 1.04 -5.01
CA SER A 123 0.53 0.42 -5.85
C SER A 123 -0.20 -0.70 -5.12
N THR A 124 -1.52 -0.71 -5.25
CA THR A 124 -2.40 -1.77 -4.74
C THR A 124 -3.14 -2.48 -5.88
N ASP A 125 -2.64 -2.37 -7.09
CA ASP A 125 -3.34 -2.79 -8.31
C ASP A 125 -3.72 -4.27 -8.28
N ALA A 126 -2.81 -5.16 -7.91
CA ALA A 126 -3.11 -6.59 -7.83
C ALA A 126 -4.24 -6.92 -6.84
N MET A 127 -4.30 -6.22 -5.68
CA MET A 127 -5.40 -6.39 -4.72
C MET A 127 -6.71 -5.84 -5.28
N TYR A 128 -6.65 -4.73 -6.00
CA TYR A 128 -7.81 -4.17 -6.69
C TYR A 128 -8.32 -5.13 -7.77
N TRP A 129 -7.43 -5.71 -8.59
CA TRP A 129 -7.80 -6.69 -9.60
C TRP A 129 -8.44 -7.94 -8.99
N GLN A 130 -7.90 -8.43 -7.88
CA GLN A 130 -8.51 -9.53 -7.12
C GLN A 130 -9.93 -9.18 -6.65
N ALA A 131 -10.13 -7.97 -6.15
CA ALA A 131 -11.46 -7.50 -5.73
C ALA A 131 -12.44 -7.41 -6.92
N VAL A 132 -11.99 -6.88 -8.06
CA VAL A 132 -12.78 -6.82 -9.31
C VAL A 132 -13.17 -8.22 -9.79
N ALA A 133 -12.25 -9.19 -9.65
CA ALA A 133 -12.50 -10.61 -9.94
C ALA A 133 -13.36 -11.33 -8.88
N GLY A 134 -13.96 -10.59 -7.93
CA GLY A 134 -14.82 -11.16 -6.89
C GLY A 134 -14.08 -12.08 -5.91
N TYR A 135 -12.79 -11.84 -5.67
CA TYR A 135 -11.93 -12.69 -4.80
C TYR A 135 -11.88 -14.14 -5.24
N ARG A 136 -11.98 -14.39 -6.53
CA ARG A 136 -12.04 -15.73 -7.10
C ARG A 136 -10.80 -16.59 -6.79
N PHE A 137 -9.64 -15.97 -6.71
CA PHE A 137 -8.35 -16.59 -6.43
C PHE A 137 -7.71 -16.01 -5.16
N ARG A 138 -6.76 -16.73 -4.58
CA ARG A 138 -5.92 -16.27 -3.48
C ARG A 138 -4.58 -15.82 -4.03
N MET A 139 -4.06 -14.71 -3.54
CA MET A 139 -2.73 -14.22 -3.88
C MET A 139 -1.69 -14.79 -2.92
N ILE A 140 -0.48 -15.05 -3.42
CA ILE A 140 0.64 -15.50 -2.58
C ILE A 140 0.98 -14.43 -1.55
N GLU A 141 1.00 -13.17 -1.96
CA GLU A 141 1.28 -12.03 -1.11
C GLU A 141 0.27 -10.91 -1.37
N GLY A 142 0.07 -10.10 -0.34
CA GLY A 142 -0.75 -8.90 -0.39
C GLY A 142 -0.27 -7.92 0.66
N ASP A 143 -0.71 -6.68 0.61
CA ASP A 143 -0.45 -5.69 1.66
C ASP A 143 -1.46 -5.87 2.79
N ALA A 144 -1.25 -6.90 3.61
CA ALA A 144 -2.13 -7.27 4.72
C ALA A 144 -1.35 -7.31 6.03
N PHE A 145 -2.02 -6.92 7.11
CA PHE A 145 -1.47 -7.10 8.45
C PHE A 145 -1.53 -8.57 8.85
N THR A 146 -0.39 -9.12 9.25
CA THR A 146 -0.31 -10.48 9.77
C THR A 146 -0.17 -10.47 11.28
N PRO A 147 -0.77 -11.43 12.01
CA PRO A 147 -0.54 -11.58 13.45
C PRO A 147 0.96 -11.83 13.72
N GLY A 148 1.53 -11.09 14.67
CA GLY A 148 2.92 -11.26 15.05
C GLY A 148 3.53 -9.99 15.64
N PRO A 149 4.80 -10.03 16.05
CA PRO A 149 5.51 -8.87 16.59
C PRO A 149 5.75 -7.79 15.50
N TYR A 150 5.64 -8.15 14.23
CA TYR A 150 5.76 -7.25 13.08
C TYR A 150 4.41 -7.18 12.39
N LEU A 151 3.95 -5.96 12.06
CA LEU A 151 2.63 -5.71 11.45
C LEU A 151 2.56 -6.02 9.94
N GLY A 152 3.52 -6.70 9.40
CA GLY A 152 3.51 -7.10 7.99
C GLY A 152 4.27 -8.39 7.77
N PRO A 153 3.99 -9.13 6.70
CA PRO A 153 4.77 -10.28 6.33
C PRO A 153 6.20 -9.85 5.99
N HIS A 154 7.17 -10.69 6.35
CA HIS A 154 8.49 -10.53 5.78
C HIS A 154 8.39 -10.76 4.27
N PRO A 155 8.96 -9.87 3.44
CA PRO A 155 8.90 -10.06 2.00
C PRO A 155 9.54 -11.42 1.64
N SER A 156 8.81 -12.22 0.86
CA SER A 156 9.36 -13.47 0.33
C SER A 156 10.47 -13.18 -0.67
N PHE A 157 11.24 -14.20 -1.03
CA PHE A 157 12.23 -14.07 -2.09
C PHE A 157 11.54 -13.79 -3.44
N LEU A 158 10.39 -14.42 -3.70
CA LEU A 158 9.56 -14.13 -4.89
C LEU A 158 9.27 -12.64 -4.98
N LYS A 159 8.76 -12.04 -3.89
CA LYS A 159 8.46 -10.62 -3.85
C LYS A 159 9.68 -9.77 -4.08
N SER A 160 10.80 -10.06 -3.41
CA SER A 160 12.02 -9.25 -3.55
C SER A 160 12.56 -9.23 -4.99
N VAL A 161 12.52 -10.39 -5.67
CA VAL A 161 12.96 -10.50 -7.07
C VAL A 161 12.05 -9.70 -8.01
N LEU A 162 10.74 -9.87 -7.87
CA LEU A 162 9.78 -9.25 -8.78
C LEU A 162 9.62 -7.75 -8.53
N ASP A 163 9.70 -7.30 -7.28
CA ASP A 163 9.72 -5.86 -6.94
C ASP A 163 10.99 -5.18 -7.48
N ASP A 164 12.15 -5.85 -7.43
CA ASP A 164 13.39 -5.32 -8.00
C ASP A 164 13.30 -5.18 -9.53
N LEU A 165 12.71 -6.16 -10.22
CA LEU A 165 12.46 -6.09 -11.65
C LEU A 165 11.46 -4.99 -12.00
N ASP A 166 10.38 -4.85 -11.22
CA ASP A 166 9.37 -3.82 -11.42
C ASP A 166 9.92 -2.42 -11.20
N ALA A 167 10.86 -2.27 -10.25
CA ALA A 167 11.60 -1.04 -10.02
C ALA A 167 12.67 -0.73 -11.09
N GLY A 168 12.77 -1.54 -12.15
CA GLY A 168 13.75 -1.38 -13.23
C GLY A 168 15.18 -1.77 -12.86
N LYS A 169 15.37 -2.52 -11.77
CA LYS A 169 16.71 -3.03 -11.43
C LYS A 169 17.08 -4.19 -12.36
N THR A 170 18.32 -4.21 -12.81
CA THR A 170 18.84 -5.33 -13.58
C THR A 170 19.12 -6.50 -12.65
N LEU A 171 18.40 -7.59 -12.84
CA LEU A 171 18.65 -8.85 -12.13
C LEU A 171 19.31 -9.83 -13.12
N THR A 172 20.46 -10.40 -12.73
CA THR A 172 21.04 -11.50 -13.47
C THR A 172 20.41 -12.81 -13.01
N PRO A 173 19.66 -13.53 -13.88
CA PRO A 173 18.99 -14.77 -13.50
C PRO A 173 20.00 -15.92 -13.41
N THR A 174 20.81 -15.90 -12.35
CA THR A 174 21.75 -17.01 -12.07
C THR A 174 21.01 -18.30 -11.76
N PRO A 175 21.62 -19.48 -11.98
CA PRO A 175 20.98 -20.78 -11.65
C PRO A 175 20.49 -20.86 -10.19
N ASP A 176 21.20 -20.20 -9.26
CA ASP A 176 20.80 -20.14 -7.85
C ASP A 176 19.52 -19.32 -7.65
N VAL A 177 19.41 -18.15 -8.29
CA VAL A 177 18.21 -17.31 -8.27
C VAL A 177 17.01 -18.06 -8.87
N GLN A 178 17.24 -18.74 -10.00
CA GLN A 178 16.20 -19.52 -10.68
C GLN A 178 15.70 -20.67 -9.81
N SER A 179 16.60 -21.51 -9.28
CA SER A 179 16.24 -22.65 -8.48
C SER A 179 15.52 -22.25 -7.19
N ARG A 180 15.95 -21.17 -6.55
CA ARG A 180 15.30 -20.64 -5.35
C ARG A 180 13.93 -20.07 -5.66
N PHE A 181 13.77 -19.36 -6.77
CA PHE A 181 12.48 -18.82 -7.20
C PHE A 181 11.47 -19.94 -7.46
N VAL A 182 11.88 -20.99 -8.20
CA VAL A 182 11.04 -22.15 -8.46
C VAL A 182 10.64 -22.86 -7.16
N ALA A 183 11.59 -23.10 -6.26
CA ALA A 183 11.32 -23.77 -4.99
C ALA A 183 10.35 -22.97 -4.11
N ASP A 184 10.43 -21.63 -4.10
CA ASP A 184 9.50 -20.77 -3.36
C ASP A 184 8.11 -20.74 -4.04
N LEU A 185 8.07 -20.74 -5.36
CA LEU A 185 6.82 -20.82 -6.12
C LEU A 185 6.08 -22.14 -5.85
N GLU A 186 6.78 -23.27 -5.94
CA GLU A 186 6.23 -24.59 -5.62
C GLU A 186 5.73 -24.68 -4.17
N ARG A 187 6.52 -24.17 -3.21
CA ARG A 187 6.16 -24.15 -1.79
C ARG A 187 4.91 -23.31 -1.53
N SER A 188 4.69 -22.26 -2.32
CA SER A 188 3.50 -21.42 -2.21
C SER A 188 2.22 -22.13 -2.68
N GLY A 189 2.35 -23.20 -3.47
CA GLY A 189 1.23 -23.90 -4.09
C GLY A 189 0.56 -23.12 -5.20
N ALA A 190 1.29 -22.19 -5.85
CA ALA A 190 0.75 -21.42 -6.96
C ALA A 190 0.41 -22.31 -8.15
N THR A 191 -0.78 -22.15 -8.69
CA THR A 191 -1.29 -22.86 -9.86
C THR A 191 -1.22 -22.03 -11.15
N ALA A 192 -0.98 -20.73 -11.01
CA ALA A 192 -0.79 -19.82 -12.13
C ALA A 192 0.09 -18.63 -11.74
N ILE A 193 0.75 -18.06 -12.74
CA ILE A 193 1.45 -16.79 -12.66
C ILE A 193 0.73 -15.80 -13.58
N LEU A 194 0.36 -14.65 -13.05
CA LEU A 194 -0.30 -13.57 -13.76
C LEU A 194 0.58 -12.32 -13.72
N VAL A 195 0.97 -11.83 -14.86
CA VAL A 195 1.72 -10.59 -14.99
C VAL A 195 0.83 -9.54 -15.64
N GLY A 196 0.45 -8.55 -14.86
CA GLY A 196 -0.34 -7.42 -15.33
C GLY A 196 0.52 -6.22 -15.73
N PRO A 197 -0.11 -5.13 -16.19
CA PRO A 197 0.60 -3.91 -16.55
C PRO A 197 1.37 -3.31 -15.36
N SER A 198 2.65 -3.02 -15.56
CA SER A 198 3.49 -2.37 -14.56
C SER A 198 4.70 -1.70 -15.22
N PRO A 199 5.44 -0.82 -14.54
CA PRO A 199 6.64 -0.20 -15.08
C PRO A 199 7.70 -1.20 -15.52
N GLY A 200 7.88 -2.30 -14.77
CA GLY A 200 8.85 -3.36 -15.05
C GLY A 200 8.28 -4.56 -15.79
N HIS A 201 7.09 -4.45 -16.36
CA HIS A 201 6.37 -5.53 -17.03
C HIS A 201 7.24 -6.40 -17.94
N ASP A 202 7.94 -5.80 -18.90
CA ASP A 202 8.74 -6.55 -19.87
C ASP A 202 9.89 -7.33 -19.23
N ALA A 203 10.51 -6.76 -18.20
CA ALA A 203 11.57 -7.43 -17.45
C ALA A 203 11.03 -8.63 -16.66
N ILE A 204 9.86 -8.49 -16.06
CA ILE A 204 9.18 -9.56 -15.34
C ILE A 204 8.77 -10.67 -16.30
N VAL A 205 8.15 -10.33 -17.43
CA VAL A 205 7.76 -11.31 -18.46
C VAL A 205 8.97 -12.08 -18.99
N ALA A 206 10.07 -11.40 -19.28
CA ALA A 206 11.30 -12.05 -19.72
C ALA A 206 11.86 -13.01 -18.66
N PHE A 207 11.88 -12.59 -17.40
CA PHE A 207 12.35 -13.41 -16.28
C PHE A 207 11.45 -14.64 -16.06
N VAL A 208 10.12 -14.46 -16.01
CA VAL A 208 9.18 -15.58 -15.81
C VAL A 208 9.22 -16.54 -17.01
N THR A 209 9.33 -16.04 -18.24
CA THR A 209 9.50 -16.87 -19.45
C THR A 209 10.74 -17.76 -19.36
N LEU A 210 11.85 -17.21 -18.84
CA LEU A 210 13.07 -17.97 -18.63
C LEU A 210 12.88 -19.08 -17.57
N ILE A 211 12.18 -18.77 -16.47
CA ILE A 211 11.90 -19.73 -15.38
C ILE A 211 10.99 -20.85 -15.87
N GLU A 212 9.88 -20.51 -16.52
CA GLU A 212 8.88 -21.47 -17.01
C GLU A 212 9.35 -22.24 -18.25
N GLY A 213 10.41 -21.77 -18.93
CA GLY A 213 10.94 -22.38 -20.17
C GLY A 213 9.96 -22.30 -21.35
N ARG A 214 8.91 -21.49 -21.25
CA ARG A 214 7.88 -21.31 -22.28
C ARG A 214 7.31 -19.88 -22.24
N PRO A 215 6.85 -19.36 -23.37
CA PRO A 215 6.19 -18.05 -23.41
C PRO A 215 4.83 -18.08 -22.68
N PRO A 216 4.36 -16.90 -22.23
CA PRO A 216 3.02 -16.76 -21.67
C PRO A 216 1.93 -16.92 -22.73
N VAL A 217 0.72 -17.19 -22.26
CA VAL A 217 -0.48 -16.89 -23.02
C VAL A 217 -0.87 -15.44 -22.69
N VAL A 218 -0.91 -14.59 -23.72
CA VAL A 218 -1.35 -13.20 -23.55
C VAL A 218 -2.86 -13.16 -23.65
N ASP A 219 -3.51 -12.77 -22.58
CA ASP A 219 -4.96 -12.79 -22.49
C ASP A 219 -5.50 -11.51 -21.88
N GLN A 220 -6.25 -10.74 -22.68
CA GLN A 220 -6.95 -9.51 -22.27
C GLN A 220 -6.08 -8.51 -21.48
N GLY A 221 -4.79 -8.39 -21.85
CA GLY A 221 -3.82 -7.48 -21.25
C GLY A 221 -3.13 -8.01 -19.99
N VAL A 222 -3.12 -9.32 -19.82
CA VAL A 222 -2.39 -10.05 -18.77
C VAL A 222 -1.65 -11.21 -19.41
N GLU A 223 -0.41 -11.42 -19.02
CA GLU A 223 0.39 -12.60 -19.37
C GLU A 223 0.16 -13.70 -18.34
N VAL A 224 -0.18 -14.89 -18.84
CA VAL A 224 -0.64 -16.01 -18.02
C VAL A 224 0.26 -17.23 -18.26
N TRP A 225 0.79 -17.80 -17.19
CA TRP A 225 1.39 -19.14 -17.17
C TRP A 225 0.58 -20.02 -16.20
N SER A 226 0.20 -21.21 -16.64
CA SER A 226 -0.33 -22.25 -15.74
C SER A 226 0.85 -23.03 -15.19
N THR A 227 1.03 -23.13 -13.89
CA THR A 227 2.16 -23.86 -13.27
C THR A 227 1.94 -25.38 -13.26
N HIS A 228 0.71 -25.85 -13.56
CA HIS A 228 0.39 -27.25 -13.75
C HIS A 228 -0.35 -27.44 -15.08
N PRO A 229 0.00 -28.48 -15.85
CA PRO A 229 -0.73 -28.86 -17.05
C PRO A 229 -2.12 -29.44 -16.71
#